data_cab98c8c4dab4202a8d03248c8175d1b
#
_entry.id   cab98c8c4dab4202a8d03248c8175d1b
#
_cell.length_a   1.000
_cell.length_b   1.000
_cell.length_c   1.000
_cell.angle_alpha   90.00
_cell.angle_beta   90.00
_cell.angle_gamma   90.00
#
_symmetry.space_group_name_H-M   'P 1'
#
loop_
_entity.id
_entity.type
_entity.pdbx_description
1 polymer ?
#
loop_
_entity_poly.entity_id
_entity_poly.type
_entity_poly.pdbx_seq_one_letter_code
_entity_poly.pdbx_strand_id
1 'polypeptide(L)'
;MKLHPTLGSLLLVAWCHATPAAEPECDRSGSKTPPSPDGRWVANVQEEVCATASGGTAAGVTVVITSAADAQVAKRVFIMPVPRAREDWPRVRWPQAGSLEIRVPNLSDPSPPEPQWNGIQIALAYCGDDPAARQQLADYKSAVKQWQKDVSAWATRRKESEATAGPRPPRPEEPRLSPGRCQD
;
A
#
# COMPACT_ATOMS: atom_id res chain seq x y z
N MET A 1 -46.69 -62.80 -4.25
CA MET A 1 -45.74 -61.84 -4.89
C MET A 1 -46.15 -60.48 -4.49
N LYS A 2 -45.36 -59.80 -3.57
CA LYS A 2 -45.61 -58.43 -3.15
C LYS A 2 -44.47 -57.55 -3.69
N LEU A 3 -44.82 -56.61 -4.57
CA LEU A 3 -43.91 -55.58 -5.08
C LEU A 3 -43.85 -54.43 -4.08
N HIS A 4 -42.67 -54.05 -3.64
CA HIS A 4 -42.40 -52.80 -2.89
C HIS A 4 -41.95 -51.72 -3.85
N PRO A 5 -42.49 -50.51 -3.81
CA PRO A 5 -41.91 -49.37 -4.53
C PRO A 5 -40.83 -48.69 -3.68
N THR A 6 -39.63 -48.60 -4.24
CA THR A 6 -38.49 -47.81 -3.70
C THR A 6 -38.68 -46.34 -4.04
N LEU A 7 -38.91 -45.50 -3.01
CA LEU A 7 -38.87 -44.05 -3.16
C LEU A 7 -37.40 -43.58 -3.24
N GLY A 8 -37.02 -43.07 -4.40
CA GLY A 8 -35.74 -42.38 -4.60
C GLY A 8 -35.82 -40.96 -4.11
N SER A 9 -35.09 -40.63 -3.03
CA SER A 9 -34.90 -39.26 -2.55
C SER A 9 -33.94 -38.51 -3.48
N LEU A 10 -34.44 -37.55 -4.25
CA LEU A 10 -33.62 -36.55 -4.97
C LEU A 10 -33.09 -35.51 -3.99
N LEU A 11 -31.80 -35.59 -3.68
CA LEU A 11 -31.05 -34.52 -2.98
C LEU A 11 -30.76 -33.38 -3.95
N LEU A 12 -31.51 -32.29 -3.84
CA LEU A 12 -31.22 -31.02 -4.52
C LEU A 12 -30.05 -30.36 -3.79
N VAL A 13 -28.84 -30.47 -4.38
CA VAL A 13 -27.67 -29.72 -3.94
C VAL A 13 -27.80 -28.27 -4.46
N ALA A 14 -28.26 -27.37 -3.60
CA ALA A 14 -28.25 -25.93 -3.89
C ALA A 14 -26.79 -25.42 -3.92
N TRP A 15 -26.25 -25.20 -5.09
CA TRP A 15 -24.98 -24.50 -5.26
C TRP A 15 -25.19 -23.02 -4.95
N CYS A 16 -24.78 -22.58 -3.77
CA CYS A 16 -24.63 -21.17 -3.45
C CYS A 16 -23.49 -20.61 -4.32
N HIS A 17 -23.82 -19.97 -5.43
CA HIS A 17 -22.87 -19.16 -6.18
C HIS A 17 -22.57 -17.93 -5.33
N ALA A 18 -21.41 -17.92 -4.65
CA ALA A 18 -20.88 -16.71 -4.07
C ALA A 18 -20.60 -15.74 -5.22
N THR A 19 -21.41 -14.69 -5.34
CA THR A 19 -21.11 -13.57 -6.23
C THR A 19 -19.77 -12.99 -5.80
N PRO A 20 -18.77 -12.86 -6.70
CA PRO A 20 -17.53 -12.17 -6.36
C PRO A 20 -17.90 -10.76 -5.89
N ALA A 21 -17.36 -10.36 -4.73
CA ALA A 21 -17.51 -9.00 -4.25
C ALA A 21 -17.02 -8.06 -5.35
N ALA A 22 -17.85 -7.10 -5.77
CA ALA A 22 -17.46 -6.10 -6.75
C ALA A 22 -16.20 -5.41 -6.24
N GLU A 23 -15.16 -5.33 -7.09
CA GLU A 23 -13.97 -4.54 -6.76
C GLU A 23 -14.40 -3.10 -6.46
N PRO A 24 -13.83 -2.46 -5.44
CA PRO A 24 -14.16 -1.09 -5.10
C PRO A 24 -13.89 -0.18 -6.30
N GLU A 25 -14.84 0.70 -6.60
CA GLU A 25 -14.68 1.69 -7.65
C GLU A 25 -13.60 2.69 -7.22
N CYS A 26 -12.55 2.82 -8.03
CA CYS A 26 -11.42 3.69 -7.76
C CYS A 26 -11.22 4.68 -8.89
N ASP A 27 -11.13 5.97 -8.53
CA ASP A 27 -10.62 6.99 -9.44
C ASP A 27 -9.10 6.87 -9.56
N ARG A 28 -8.60 6.94 -10.80
CA ARG A 28 -7.17 6.80 -11.09
C ARG A 28 -6.67 7.95 -11.95
N SER A 29 -5.63 8.62 -11.49
CA SER A 29 -4.95 9.68 -12.23
C SER A 29 -3.43 9.47 -12.14
N GLY A 30 -2.71 9.62 -13.25
CA GLY A 30 -1.28 9.38 -13.23
C GLY A 30 -0.59 9.56 -14.58
N SER A 31 0.65 9.10 -14.65
CA SER A 31 1.49 9.16 -15.86
C SER A 31 2.03 7.80 -16.23
N LYS A 32 2.08 7.54 -17.53
CA LYS A 32 2.79 6.39 -18.08
C LYS A 32 4.29 6.72 -18.13
N THR A 33 5.10 5.73 -17.79
CA THR A 33 6.55 5.81 -17.98
C THR A 33 6.94 5.27 -19.37
N PRO A 34 8.17 5.51 -19.83
CA PRO A 34 8.69 4.84 -21.01
C PRO A 34 8.54 3.31 -20.87
N PRO A 35 8.31 2.59 -21.98
CA PRO A 35 8.21 1.13 -21.92
C PRO A 35 9.54 0.49 -21.50
N SER A 36 9.48 -0.77 -21.08
CA SER A 36 10.67 -1.59 -20.85
C SER A 36 11.53 -1.67 -22.12
N PRO A 37 12.85 -1.90 -22.00
CA PRO A 37 13.76 -1.94 -23.17
C PRO A 37 13.37 -2.94 -24.25
N ASP A 38 12.66 -4.01 -23.89
CA ASP A 38 12.13 -5.01 -24.83
C ASP A 38 10.72 -4.66 -25.37
N GLY A 39 10.16 -3.51 -24.94
CA GLY A 39 8.85 -3.03 -25.38
C GLY A 39 7.65 -3.83 -24.85
N ARG A 40 7.84 -4.86 -24.02
CA ARG A 40 6.76 -5.74 -23.58
C ARG A 40 5.93 -5.17 -22.44
N TRP A 41 6.48 -4.26 -21.64
CA TRP A 41 5.86 -3.78 -20.41
C TRP A 41 5.89 -2.26 -20.31
N VAL A 42 4.85 -1.71 -19.71
CA VAL A 42 4.76 -0.29 -19.33
C VAL A 42 4.45 -0.21 -17.84
N ALA A 43 5.19 0.64 -17.13
CA ALA A 43 4.84 0.96 -15.75
C ALA A 43 4.06 2.28 -15.72
N ASN A 44 3.04 2.33 -14.85
CA ASN A 44 2.24 3.51 -14.62
C ASN A 44 2.37 3.91 -13.16
N VAL A 45 2.73 5.16 -12.89
CA VAL A 45 2.67 5.75 -11.56
C VAL A 45 1.38 6.53 -11.46
N GLN A 46 0.49 6.13 -10.56
CA GLN A 46 -0.85 6.72 -10.49
C GLN A 46 -1.32 6.89 -9.05
N GLU A 47 -2.10 7.93 -8.82
CA GLU A 47 -2.90 8.06 -7.62
C GLU A 47 -4.17 7.22 -7.78
N GLU A 48 -4.48 6.44 -6.76
CA GLU A 48 -5.74 5.72 -6.64
C GLU A 48 -6.52 6.28 -5.46
N VAL A 49 -7.77 6.66 -5.68
CA VAL A 49 -8.71 7.06 -4.63
C VAL A 49 -9.89 6.12 -4.70
N CYS A 50 -10.04 5.25 -3.72
CA CYS A 50 -11.05 4.21 -3.70
C CYS A 50 -12.08 4.47 -2.60
N ALA A 51 -13.36 4.24 -2.91
CA ALA A 51 -14.40 4.19 -1.88
C ALA A 51 -14.16 2.98 -0.96
N THR A 52 -14.32 3.17 0.36
CA THR A 52 -14.24 2.09 1.34
C THR A 52 -15.63 1.58 1.70
N ALA A 53 -15.72 0.32 2.11
CA ALA A 53 -16.99 -0.28 2.55
C ALA A 53 -17.62 0.45 3.75
N SER A 54 -16.84 1.21 4.52
CA SER A 54 -17.31 2.04 5.63
C SER A 54 -17.82 3.43 5.22
N GLY A 55 -17.88 3.72 3.92
CA GLY A 55 -18.32 5.02 3.38
C GLY A 55 -17.26 6.12 3.38
N GLY A 56 -16.00 5.79 3.71
CA GLY A 56 -14.86 6.69 3.58
C GLY A 56 -14.14 6.53 2.25
N THR A 57 -12.98 7.19 2.12
CA THR A 57 -12.06 7.02 1.00
C THR A 57 -10.69 6.57 1.48
N ALA A 58 -10.06 5.69 0.71
CA ALA A 58 -8.65 5.34 0.87
C ALA A 58 -7.90 5.85 -0.37
N ALA A 59 -6.79 6.54 -0.15
CA ALA A 59 -5.98 7.08 -1.24
C ALA A 59 -4.53 6.59 -1.11
N GLY A 60 -3.90 6.32 -2.25
CA GLY A 60 -2.50 5.90 -2.32
C GLY A 60 -1.90 6.21 -3.68
N VAL A 61 -0.58 6.32 -3.74
CA VAL A 61 0.15 6.32 -5.01
C VAL A 61 0.63 4.90 -5.27
N THR A 62 0.31 4.38 -6.45
CA THR A 62 0.57 3.01 -6.85
C THR A 62 1.46 2.94 -8.07
N VAL A 63 2.20 1.85 -8.21
CA VAL A 63 2.87 1.48 -9.46
C VAL A 63 2.18 0.25 -10.01
N VAL A 64 1.67 0.37 -11.24
CA VAL A 64 1.01 -0.71 -11.96
C VAL A 64 1.84 -1.04 -13.20
N ILE A 65 2.22 -2.31 -13.34
CA ILE A 65 2.85 -2.82 -14.56
C ILE A 65 1.75 -3.36 -15.46
N THR A 66 1.78 -3.00 -16.74
CA THR A 66 0.80 -3.44 -17.73
C THR A 66 1.53 -4.02 -18.95
N SER A 67 1.03 -5.10 -19.50
CA SER A 67 1.53 -5.62 -20.79
C SER A 67 1.24 -4.63 -21.90
N ALA A 68 2.24 -4.37 -22.77
CA ALA A 68 2.05 -3.54 -23.96
C ALA A 68 1.14 -4.21 -25.02
N ALA A 69 1.08 -5.55 -25.02
CA ALA A 69 0.27 -6.33 -25.96
C ALA A 69 -1.16 -6.55 -25.47
N ASP A 70 -1.39 -6.58 -24.16
CA ASP A 70 -2.69 -6.88 -23.55
C ASP A 70 -2.88 -6.08 -22.27
N ALA A 71 -3.72 -5.06 -22.33
CA ALA A 71 -4.01 -4.18 -21.19
C ALA A 71 -4.71 -4.90 -20.02
N GLN A 72 -5.31 -6.07 -20.23
CA GLN A 72 -5.92 -6.88 -19.18
C GLN A 72 -4.86 -7.56 -18.31
N VAL A 73 -3.65 -7.77 -18.84
CA VAL A 73 -2.51 -8.30 -18.10
C VAL A 73 -1.83 -7.14 -17.38
N ALA A 74 -2.36 -6.82 -16.22
CA ALA A 74 -1.88 -5.73 -15.38
C ALA A 74 -1.77 -6.16 -13.91
N LYS A 75 -0.82 -5.59 -13.18
CA LYS A 75 -0.61 -5.86 -11.75
C LYS A 75 -0.14 -4.60 -11.02
N ARG A 76 -0.79 -4.29 -9.91
CA ARG A 76 -0.27 -3.33 -8.93
C ARG A 76 0.85 -4.01 -8.14
N VAL A 77 2.06 -3.50 -8.29
CA VAL A 77 3.28 -4.07 -7.69
C VAL A 77 3.81 -3.27 -6.51
N PHE A 78 3.28 -2.07 -6.30
CA PHE A 78 3.73 -1.16 -5.26
C PHE A 78 2.60 -0.21 -4.85
N ILE A 79 2.58 0.18 -3.56
CA ILE A 79 1.69 1.19 -3.00
C ILE A 79 2.38 1.97 -1.89
N MET A 80 2.12 3.26 -1.80
CA MET A 80 2.51 4.12 -0.69
C MET A 80 1.40 5.14 -0.39
N PRO A 81 1.37 5.73 0.82
CA PRO A 81 0.49 6.86 1.11
C PRO A 81 0.73 8.00 0.13
N VAL A 82 -0.32 8.77 -0.20
CA VAL A 82 -0.20 9.92 -1.09
C VAL A 82 0.74 10.96 -0.47
N PRO A 83 1.86 11.30 -1.13
CA PRO A 83 2.75 12.37 -0.68
C PRO A 83 2.07 13.73 -0.78
N ARG A 84 2.54 14.70 0.00
CA ARG A 84 2.00 16.08 -0.02
C ARG A 84 2.25 16.79 -1.34
N ALA A 85 3.31 16.43 -2.05
CA ALA A 85 3.71 17.06 -3.30
C ALA A 85 3.98 16.00 -4.37
N ARG A 86 3.68 16.32 -5.64
CA ARG A 86 3.91 15.41 -6.78
C ARG A 86 5.39 15.10 -7.02
N GLU A 87 6.27 16.01 -6.68
CA GLU A 87 7.72 15.78 -6.74
C GLU A 87 8.21 14.67 -5.81
N ASP A 88 7.41 14.34 -4.78
CA ASP A 88 7.69 13.24 -3.84
C ASP A 88 7.05 11.92 -4.27
N TRP A 89 6.45 11.86 -5.46
CA TRP A 89 5.90 10.63 -6.01
C TRP A 89 7.04 9.66 -6.37
N PRO A 90 6.78 8.35 -6.34
CA PRO A 90 7.76 7.36 -6.78
C PRO A 90 8.12 7.60 -8.23
N ARG A 91 9.41 7.42 -8.55
CA ARG A 91 9.91 7.39 -9.92
C ARG A 91 10.19 5.94 -10.30
N VAL A 92 9.93 5.59 -11.52
CA VAL A 92 10.20 4.24 -12.01
C VAL A 92 11.12 4.29 -13.23
N ARG A 93 12.02 3.33 -13.30
CA ARG A 93 12.89 3.13 -14.45
C ARG A 93 13.08 1.65 -14.74
N TRP A 94 13.42 1.36 -15.96
CA TRP A 94 13.78 0.04 -16.43
C TRP A 94 15.30 -0.02 -16.64
N PRO A 95 16.11 -0.50 -15.68
CA PRO A 95 17.55 -0.62 -15.86
C PRO A 95 17.94 -1.54 -17.01
N GLN A 96 17.11 -2.58 -17.22
CA GLN A 96 17.23 -3.54 -18.32
C GLN A 96 15.89 -4.25 -18.56
N ALA A 97 15.80 -5.03 -19.62
CA ALA A 97 14.64 -5.89 -19.87
C ALA A 97 14.41 -6.83 -18.66
N GLY A 98 13.16 -6.92 -18.20
CA GLY A 98 12.82 -7.75 -17.06
C GLY A 98 13.26 -7.22 -15.68
N SER A 99 13.70 -5.97 -15.58
CA SER A 99 14.05 -5.35 -14.29
C SER A 99 13.40 -3.98 -14.16
N LEU A 100 12.58 -3.79 -13.13
CA LEU A 100 11.96 -2.52 -12.76
C LEU A 100 12.55 -2.03 -11.43
N GLU A 101 12.99 -0.79 -11.40
CA GLU A 101 13.39 -0.11 -10.18
C GLU A 101 12.36 0.97 -9.83
N ILE A 102 11.82 0.88 -8.62
CA ILE A 102 10.93 1.88 -8.04
C ILE A 102 11.75 2.71 -7.06
N ARG A 103 11.90 4.00 -7.36
CA ARG A 103 12.67 4.95 -6.55
C ARG A 103 11.69 5.82 -5.74
N VAL A 104 11.90 5.90 -4.46
CA VAL A 104 11.07 6.70 -3.54
C VAL A 104 11.93 7.70 -2.78
N PRO A 105 11.38 8.85 -2.36
CA PRO A 105 12.09 9.76 -1.47
C PRO A 105 12.54 9.06 -0.19
N ASN A 106 13.71 9.43 0.29
CA ASN A 106 14.40 8.81 1.43
C ASN A 106 13.54 8.63 2.70
N LEU A 107 12.65 9.58 2.97
CA LEU A 107 11.80 9.56 4.17
C LEU A 107 10.41 8.95 3.94
N SER A 108 10.15 8.39 2.77
CA SER A 108 8.90 7.69 2.49
C SER A 108 8.83 6.39 3.29
N ASP A 109 7.61 5.99 3.62
CA ASP A 109 7.30 4.74 4.33
C ASP A 109 6.41 3.85 3.44
N PRO A 110 6.95 3.37 2.32
CA PRO A 110 6.18 2.53 1.41
C PRO A 110 6.00 1.13 1.97
N SER A 111 4.93 0.46 1.54
CA SER A 111 4.86 -0.99 1.66
C SER A 111 5.92 -1.61 0.75
N PRO A 112 6.59 -2.70 1.18
CA PRO A 112 7.52 -3.41 0.33
C PRO A 112 6.84 -3.81 -0.99
N PRO A 113 7.49 -3.62 -2.15
CA PRO A 113 6.94 -4.09 -3.42
C PRO A 113 6.95 -5.61 -3.50
N GLU A 114 6.13 -6.17 -4.40
CA GLU A 114 6.32 -7.57 -4.79
C GLU A 114 7.70 -7.71 -5.45
N PRO A 115 8.55 -8.67 -5.01
CA PRO A 115 9.92 -8.75 -5.52
C PRO A 115 9.99 -9.23 -6.97
N GLN A 116 8.94 -9.90 -7.46
CA GLN A 116 8.89 -10.43 -8.82
C GLN A 116 7.45 -10.58 -9.31
N TRP A 117 7.22 -10.28 -10.60
CA TRP A 117 5.97 -10.58 -11.30
C TRP A 117 6.23 -10.83 -12.80
N ASN A 118 5.66 -11.91 -13.36
CA ASN A 118 5.80 -12.29 -14.78
C ASN A 118 7.24 -12.23 -15.33
N GLY A 119 8.22 -12.67 -14.52
CA GLY A 119 9.64 -12.65 -14.90
C GLY A 119 10.30 -11.28 -14.75
N ILE A 120 9.58 -10.26 -14.27
CA ILE A 120 10.12 -8.94 -13.96
C ILE A 120 10.61 -8.95 -12.50
N GLN A 121 11.88 -8.65 -12.29
CA GLN A 121 12.45 -8.38 -10.97
C GLN A 121 12.11 -6.94 -10.58
N ILE A 122 11.59 -6.74 -9.37
CA ILE A 122 11.14 -5.43 -8.88
C ILE A 122 11.97 -5.06 -7.66
N ALA A 123 12.71 -3.97 -7.77
CA ALA A 123 13.56 -3.45 -6.72
C ALA A 123 13.03 -2.10 -6.20
N LEU A 124 13.10 -1.90 -4.89
CA LEU A 124 12.87 -0.61 -4.24
C LEU A 124 14.22 0.04 -3.95
N ALA A 125 14.36 1.29 -4.37
CA ALA A 125 15.52 2.12 -4.07
C ALA A 125 15.08 3.44 -3.42
N TYR A 126 15.92 3.98 -2.56
CA TYR A 126 15.68 5.28 -1.94
C TYR A 126 16.52 6.35 -2.61
N CYS A 127 15.90 7.51 -2.88
CA CYS A 127 16.57 8.66 -3.45
C CYS A 127 17.17 9.53 -2.34
N GLY A 128 18.39 10.02 -2.57
CA GLY A 128 19.07 10.85 -1.58
C GLY A 128 19.33 10.05 -0.30
N ASP A 129 20.10 8.97 -0.42
CA ASP A 129 20.37 8.08 0.70
C ASP A 129 21.10 8.82 1.82
N ASP A 130 20.36 9.17 2.87
CA ASP A 130 20.86 9.72 4.11
C ASP A 130 20.53 8.75 5.25
N PRO A 131 21.46 7.85 5.61
CA PRO A 131 21.26 6.90 6.69
C PRO A 131 20.94 7.55 8.03
N ALA A 132 21.50 8.75 8.31
CA ALA A 132 21.24 9.45 9.55
C ALA A 132 19.80 9.98 9.61
N ALA A 133 19.29 10.53 8.51
CA ALA A 133 17.90 10.97 8.43
C ALA A 133 16.93 9.79 8.56
N ARG A 134 17.22 8.64 7.95
CA ARG A 134 16.42 7.43 8.12
C ARG A 134 16.41 6.93 9.56
N GLN A 135 17.55 6.95 10.25
CA GLN A 135 17.62 6.58 11.66
C GLN A 135 16.78 7.52 12.53
N GLN A 136 16.90 8.84 12.33
CA GLN A 136 16.09 9.81 13.07
C GLN A 136 14.59 9.61 12.87
N LEU A 137 14.16 9.27 11.64
CA LEU A 137 12.76 8.95 11.38
C LEU A 137 12.33 7.66 12.09
N ALA A 138 13.17 6.64 12.11
CA ALA A 138 12.88 5.38 12.82
C ALA A 138 12.76 5.60 14.33
N ASP A 139 13.64 6.40 14.90
CA ASP A 139 13.63 6.76 16.32
C ASP A 139 12.36 7.55 16.67
N TYR A 140 12.00 8.51 15.83
CA TYR A 140 10.73 9.26 16.00
C TYR A 140 9.51 8.36 15.94
N LYS A 141 9.43 7.44 14.96
CA LYS A 141 8.32 6.47 14.86
C LYS A 141 8.23 5.59 16.11
N SER A 142 9.36 5.18 16.64
CA SER A 142 9.42 4.40 17.88
C SER A 142 8.94 5.20 19.08
N ALA A 143 9.36 6.46 19.19
CA ALA A 143 8.91 7.38 20.24
C ALA A 143 7.40 7.65 20.17
N VAL A 144 6.84 7.81 18.95
CA VAL A 144 5.38 7.96 18.75
C VAL A 144 4.62 6.72 19.18
N LYS A 145 5.11 5.52 18.85
CA LYS A 145 4.47 4.26 19.31
C LYS A 145 4.48 4.16 20.84
N GLN A 146 5.58 4.53 21.48
CA GLN A 146 5.66 4.54 22.94
C GLN A 146 4.70 5.58 23.53
N TRP A 147 4.70 6.79 23.00
CA TRP A 147 3.78 7.86 23.41
C TRP A 147 2.30 7.42 23.31
N GLN A 148 1.90 6.71 22.25
CA GLN A 148 0.53 6.20 22.10
C GLN A 148 0.17 5.23 23.24
N LYS A 149 1.10 4.35 23.65
CA LYS A 149 0.92 3.47 24.81
C LYS A 149 0.76 4.26 26.11
N ASP A 150 1.62 5.26 26.31
CA ASP A 150 1.61 6.11 27.50
C ASP A 150 0.32 6.93 27.59
N VAL A 151 -0.18 7.46 26.47
CA VAL A 151 -1.47 8.15 26.40
C VAL A 151 -2.62 7.21 26.71
N SER A 152 -2.59 5.98 26.20
CA SER A 152 -3.62 4.98 26.50
C SER A 152 -3.64 4.62 27.99
N ALA A 153 -2.47 4.39 28.59
CA ALA A 153 -2.33 4.13 30.01
C ALA A 153 -2.77 5.34 30.88
N TRP A 154 -2.41 6.55 30.48
CA TRP A 154 -2.86 7.78 31.11
C TRP A 154 -4.40 7.91 31.06
N ALA A 155 -5.01 7.66 29.90
CA ALA A 155 -6.47 7.72 29.73
C ALA A 155 -7.20 6.71 30.63
N THR A 156 -6.63 5.53 30.83
CA THR A 156 -7.17 4.53 31.77
C THR A 156 -7.11 5.04 33.22
N ARG A 157 -5.93 5.53 33.67
CA ARG A 157 -5.80 6.10 35.02
C ARG A 157 -6.73 7.28 35.25
N ARG A 158 -6.92 8.13 34.26
CA ARG A 158 -7.82 9.29 34.36
C ARG A 158 -9.28 8.88 34.56
N LYS A 159 -9.72 7.77 33.99
CA LYS A 159 -11.07 7.22 34.20
C LYS A 159 -11.25 6.73 35.64
N GLU A 160 -10.18 6.22 36.25
CA GLU A 160 -10.20 5.73 37.65
C GLU A 160 -10.15 6.88 38.65
N SER A 161 -9.29 7.87 38.43
CA SER A 161 -9.15 9.07 39.23
C SER A 161 -8.51 10.21 38.47
N GLU A 162 -9.25 11.31 38.29
CA GLU A 162 -8.75 12.50 37.61
C GLU A 162 -7.61 13.18 38.40
N ALA A 163 -7.71 13.15 39.73
CA ALA A 163 -6.71 13.79 40.62
C ALA A 163 -5.33 13.10 40.58
N THR A 164 -5.29 11.79 40.31
CA THR A 164 -4.04 10.99 40.35
C THR A 164 -3.45 10.74 38.95
N ALA A 165 -4.18 11.03 37.88
CA ALA A 165 -3.72 10.77 36.52
C ALA A 165 -2.51 11.62 36.07
N GLY A 166 -2.33 12.81 36.66
CA GLY A 166 -1.30 13.75 36.26
C GLY A 166 -1.53 14.34 34.86
N PRO A 167 -0.56 15.12 34.35
CA PRO A 167 -0.68 15.71 33.01
C PRO A 167 -0.61 14.66 31.90
N ARG A 168 -1.26 14.95 30.77
CA ARG A 168 -1.17 14.10 29.59
C ARG A 168 0.26 14.06 29.07
N PRO A 169 0.81 12.89 28.69
CA PRO A 169 2.13 12.78 28.09
C PRO A 169 2.26 13.68 26.85
N PRO A 170 3.33 14.50 26.73
CA PRO A 170 3.56 15.35 25.57
C PRO A 170 3.88 14.48 24.35
N ARG A 171 3.42 14.91 23.17
CA ARG A 171 3.75 14.23 21.91
C ARG A 171 5.22 14.46 21.58
N PRO A 172 5.94 13.44 21.10
CA PRO A 172 7.30 13.61 20.59
C PRO A 172 7.37 14.66 19.49
N GLU A 173 8.42 15.47 19.50
CA GLU A 173 8.66 16.45 18.45
C GLU A 173 9.07 15.76 17.15
N GLU A 174 8.42 16.16 16.04
CA GLU A 174 8.71 15.62 14.72
C GLU A 174 10.04 16.19 14.21
N PRO A 175 11.00 15.32 13.79
CA PRO A 175 12.26 15.78 13.29
C PRO A 175 12.09 16.57 11.98
N ARG A 176 12.80 17.69 11.85
CA ARG A 176 12.82 18.50 10.63
C ARG A 176 13.80 17.89 9.61
N LEU A 177 13.33 16.84 8.93
CA LEU A 177 14.12 16.15 7.92
C LEU A 177 13.75 16.68 6.54
N SER A 178 14.76 16.89 5.70
CA SER A 178 14.55 17.19 4.28
C SER A 178 14.52 15.87 3.51
N PRO A 179 13.41 15.52 2.86
CA PRO A 179 13.37 14.33 2.03
C PRO A 179 14.36 14.48 0.88
N GLY A 180 15.23 13.49 0.69
CA GLY A 180 16.03 13.39 -0.51
C GLY A 180 15.10 13.23 -1.71
N ARG A 181 15.14 14.17 -2.67
CA ARG A 181 14.33 14.11 -3.87
C ARG A 181 14.96 13.17 -4.88
N CYS A 182 14.12 12.41 -5.59
CA CYS A 182 14.55 11.67 -6.75
C CYS A 182 14.86 12.65 -7.87
N GLN A 183 16.13 12.82 -8.20
CA GLN A 183 16.54 13.49 -9.42
C GLN A 183 16.51 12.48 -10.57
N ASP A 184 16.13 12.94 -11.76
CA ASP A 184 16.07 12.14 -12.97
C ASP A 184 17.47 11.75 -13.46
#